data_bfd23889c4666841cf8fa3308109f366
#
_entry.id   bfd23889c4666841cf8fa3308109f366
#
_cell.length_a   1.000
_cell.length_b   1.000
_cell.length_c   1.000
_cell.angle_alpha   90.00
_cell.angle_beta   90.00
_cell.angle_gamma   90.00
#
_symmetry.space_group_name_H-M   'P 1'
#
loop_
_entity.id
_entity.type
_entity.pdbx_description
1 polymer ?
#
loop_
_entity_poly.entity_id
_entity_poly.type
_entity_poly.pdbx_seq_one_letter_code
_entity_poly.pdbx_strand_id
1 'polypeptide(L)'
;GSGSWFLFTSSPRDAPNASASGLGALLAINEVHFDEDGRADWVELYNRGNSSVATSGLWLASQRDFSDKVALGAAVDAGGFASWDTGFETSGGGLTLFLVDSSNNVLDACSIDPQNGRSHDAAFPDGSGVFFASQSGSRNAVNNPDRNTDIVINELMVEPPSRHRDGEFIELFNKGNSSIDLSG
;
A
#
# COMPACT_ATOMS: atom_id res chain seq x y z
N GLY A 1 -12.22 4.56 -7.15
CA GLY A 1 -11.24 3.67 -7.73
C GLY A 1 -10.11 3.46 -6.77
N SER A 2 -9.69 2.22 -6.51
CA SER A 2 -8.48 1.90 -5.74
C SER A 2 -7.28 2.55 -6.43
N GLY A 3 -6.42 3.23 -5.69
CA GLY A 3 -5.28 3.99 -6.21
C GLY A 3 -4.13 3.15 -6.78
N SER A 4 -4.35 1.87 -7.08
CA SER A 4 -3.33 1.01 -7.68
C SER A 4 -3.29 1.18 -9.20
N TRP A 5 -2.15 1.58 -9.73
CA TRP A 5 -1.90 1.72 -11.16
C TRP A 5 -1.03 0.57 -11.65
N PHE A 6 -1.46 -0.12 -12.69
CA PHE A 6 -0.72 -1.23 -13.29
C PHE A 6 -0.12 -0.82 -14.63
N LEU A 7 1.11 -1.29 -14.89
CA LEU A 7 1.72 -1.21 -16.21
C LEU A 7 1.21 -2.37 -17.08
N PHE A 8 0.61 -2.04 -18.21
CA PHE A 8 0.14 -3.01 -19.18
C PHE A 8 1.05 -3.06 -20.39
N THR A 9 1.29 -4.24 -20.92
CA THR A 9 2.01 -4.44 -22.20
C THR A 9 1.18 -4.04 -23.41
N SER A 10 -0.15 -3.89 -23.22
CA SER A 10 -1.06 -3.33 -24.20
C SER A 10 -2.04 -2.38 -23.50
N SER A 11 -2.34 -1.23 -24.10
CA SER A 11 -3.35 -0.31 -23.57
C SER A 11 -4.74 -0.77 -24.03
N PRO A 12 -5.60 -1.31 -23.14
CA PRO A 12 -6.98 -1.64 -23.50
C PRO A 12 -7.79 -0.35 -23.52
N ARG A 13 -7.83 0.30 -24.69
CA ARG A 13 -8.71 1.45 -24.88
C ARG A 13 -10.16 0.96 -24.83
N ASP A 14 -10.98 1.59 -24.01
CA ASP A 14 -12.42 1.30 -23.84
C ASP A 14 -12.76 -0.11 -23.29
N ALA A 15 -11.80 -0.75 -22.57
CA ALA A 15 -12.04 -1.99 -21.86
C ALA A 15 -11.56 -1.89 -20.39
N PRO A 16 -12.11 -2.70 -19.46
CA PRO A 16 -11.60 -2.77 -18.10
C PRO A 16 -10.14 -3.18 -18.08
N ASN A 17 -9.35 -2.55 -17.23
CA ASN A 17 -7.98 -2.98 -16.96
C ASN A 17 -8.02 -4.37 -16.31
N ALA A 18 -7.37 -5.35 -16.92
CA ALA A 18 -7.23 -6.70 -16.38
C ALA A 18 -5.77 -6.96 -16.01
N SER A 19 -5.52 -7.55 -14.85
CA SER A 19 -4.18 -8.06 -14.52
C SER A 19 -3.85 -9.24 -15.43
N ALA A 20 -2.58 -9.34 -15.86
CA ALA A 20 -2.11 -10.39 -16.75
C ALA A 20 -2.17 -11.80 -16.14
N SER A 21 -2.30 -11.94 -14.81
CA SER A 21 -2.47 -13.22 -14.10
C SER A 21 -3.46 -13.08 -12.95
N GLY A 22 -4.14 -14.19 -12.62
CA GLY A 22 -5.03 -14.28 -11.44
C GLY A 22 -4.31 -14.03 -10.10
N LEU A 23 -2.98 -14.15 -10.06
CA LEU A 23 -2.17 -13.88 -8.87
C LEU A 23 -2.25 -12.43 -8.40
N GLY A 24 -2.37 -11.46 -9.30
CA GLY A 24 -2.54 -10.06 -8.94
C GLY A 24 -3.87 -9.74 -8.22
N ALA A 25 -4.86 -10.63 -8.31
CA ALA A 25 -6.07 -10.53 -7.50
C ALA A 25 -5.90 -11.12 -6.10
N LEU A 26 -4.91 -12.03 -5.94
CA LEU A 26 -4.70 -12.77 -4.70
C LEU A 26 -3.63 -12.15 -3.80
N LEU A 27 -2.48 -11.76 -4.36
CA LEU A 27 -1.37 -11.20 -3.59
C LEU A 27 -1.39 -9.67 -3.65
N ALA A 28 -1.13 -9.04 -2.52
CA ALA A 28 -0.99 -7.60 -2.39
C ALA A 28 0.26 -7.24 -1.60
N ILE A 29 0.95 -6.18 -1.98
CA ILE A 29 1.91 -5.50 -1.12
C ILE A 29 1.14 -4.94 0.07
N ASN A 30 1.55 -5.29 1.30
CA ASN A 30 0.76 -5.05 2.51
C ASN A 30 1.44 -4.16 3.53
N GLU A 31 2.74 -4.33 3.76
CA GLU A 31 3.50 -3.50 4.69
C GLU A 31 4.93 -3.32 4.20
N VAL A 32 5.50 -2.17 4.48
CA VAL A 32 6.89 -1.83 4.20
C VAL A 32 7.51 -1.26 5.46
N HIS A 33 8.65 -1.79 5.86
CA HIS A 33 9.48 -1.26 6.92
C HIS A 33 10.63 -0.46 6.35
N PHE A 34 10.91 0.68 6.93
CA PHE A 34 12.06 1.53 6.61
C PHE A 34 13.04 1.51 7.77
N ASP A 35 14.30 1.27 7.47
CA ASP A 35 15.40 1.36 8.44
C ASP A 35 15.73 2.83 8.80
N GLU A 36 16.71 3.02 9.69
CA GLU A 36 17.15 4.35 10.14
C GLU A 36 17.76 5.20 9.00
N ASP A 37 18.24 4.57 7.93
CA ASP A 37 18.76 5.23 6.73
C ASP A 37 17.64 5.53 5.70
N GLY A 38 16.41 5.11 5.99
CA GLY A 38 15.24 5.30 5.13
C GLY A 38 15.16 4.32 3.96
N ARG A 39 15.87 3.18 4.02
CA ARG A 39 15.74 2.09 3.03
C ARG A 39 14.57 1.21 3.37
N ALA A 40 13.91 0.66 2.37
CA ALA A 40 12.93 -0.39 2.60
C ALA A 40 13.65 -1.70 2.99
N ASP A 41 13.79 -1.91 4.29
CA ASP A 41 14.49 -3.05 4.88
C ASP A 41 13.77 -4.36 4.56
N TRP A 42 12.45 -4.38 4.75
CA TRP A 42 11.62 -5.52 4.33
C TRP A 42 10.26 -5.07 3.78
N VAL A 43 9.70 -5.94 2.94
CA VAL A 43 8.37 -5.78 2.35
C VAL A 43 7.55 -7.03 2.64
N GLU A 44 6.28 -6.84 3.00
CA GLU A 44 5.32 -7.90 3.28
C GLU A 44 4.27 -7.99 2.18
N LEU A 45 3.88 -9.22 1.87
CA LEU A 45 2.72 -9.53 1.05
C LEU A 45 1.59 -10.15 1.90
N TYR A 46 0.37 -9.82 1.54
CA TYR A 46 -0.86 -10.43 2.05
C TYR A 46 -1.55 -11.23 0.97
N ASN A 47 -2.02 -12.43 1.31
CA ASN A 47 -2.82 -13.27 0.44
C ASN A 47 -4.31 -13.08 0.71
N ARG A 48 -5.00 -12.38 -0.18
CA ARG A 48 -6.47 -12.14 -0.14
C ARG A 48 -7.29 -13.39 -0.45
N GLY A 49 -6.64 -14.45 -0.96
CA GLY A 49 -7.29 -15.68 -1.41
C GLY A 49 -7.64 -16.64 -0.27
N ASN A 50 -8.34 -17.67 -0.62
CA ASN A 50 -8.76 -18.75 0.29
C ASN A 50 -7.90 -20.03 0.16
N SER A 51 -6.77 -19.93 -0.52
CA SER A 51 -5.79 -21.01 -0.70
C SER A 51 -4.39 -20.46 -0.61
N SER A 52 -3.42 -21.27 -0.19
CA SER A 52 -2.02 -20.88 -0.17
C SER A 52 -1.51 -20.59 -1.58
N VAL A 53 -0.71 -19.55 -1.74
CA VAL A 53 -0.08 -19.12 -2.99
C VAL A 53 1.42 -19.31 -2.91
N ALA A 54 1.98 -20.14 -3.81
CA ALA A 54 3.43 -20.26 -3.97
C ALA A 54 3.98 -18.97 -4.63
N THR A 55 5.05 -18.42 -4.05
CA THR A 55 5.69 -17.21 -4.58
C THR A 55 6.97 -17.49 -5.38
N SER A 56 7.36 -18.75 -5.53
CA SER A 56 8.48 -19.12 -6.42
C SER A 56 8.21 -18.66 -7.85
N GLY A 57 9.16 -17.92 -8.43
CA GLY A 57 8.97 -17.29 -9.74
C GLY A 57 8.27 -15.93 -9.69
N LEU A 58 8.14 -15.35 -8.49
CA LEU A 58 7.74 -13.98 -8.26
C LEU A 58 8.90 -13.19 -7.66
N TRP A 59 8.91 -11.88 -7.87
CA TRP A 59 9.92 -10.94 -7.37
C TRP A 59 9.28 -9.65 -6.90
N LEU A 60 9.90 -9.04 -5.90
CA LEU A 60 9.73 -7.64 -5.56
C LEU A 60 10.82 -6.82 -6.29
N ALA A 61 10.48 -5.62 -6.70
CA ALA A 61 11.41 -4.66 -7.30
C ALA A 61 11.02 -3.23 -6.94
N SER A 62 11.99 -2.31 -6.91
CA SER A 62 11.75 -0.88 -6.73
C SER A 62 12.03 -0.06 -7.98
N GLN A 63 12.84 -0.57 -8.89
CA GLN A 63 13.16 0.10 -10.15
C GLN A 63 12.15 -0.24 -11.25
N ARG A 64 11.81 0.74 -12.08
CA ARG A 64 10.85 0.55 -13.20
C ARG A 64 11.30 -0.42 -14.27
N ASP A 65 12.60 -0.64 -14.39
CA ASP A 65 13.20 -1.63 -15.31
C ASP A 65 13.39 -3.00 -14.64
N PHE A 66 12.99 -3.10 -13.35
CA PHE A 66 13.11 -4.30 -12.53
C PHE A 66 14.55 -4.83 -12.42
N SER A 67 15.55 -3.95 -12.46
CA SER A 67 16.97 -4.32 -12.38
C SER A 67 17.40 -4.76 -10.98
N ASP A 68 16.64 -4.40 -9.94
CA ASP A 68 16.89 -4.63 -8.52
C ASP A 68 16.04 -5.75 -7.90
N LYS A 69 15.60 -6.70 -8.71
CA LYS A 69 14.70 -7.78 -8.29
C LYS A 69 15.20 -8.58 -7.08
N VAL A 70 14.34 -8.72 -6.07
CA VAL A 70 14.49 -9.65 -4.94
C VAL A 70 13.53 -10.83 -5.16
N ALA A 71 14.10 -12.04 -5.25
CA ALA A 71 13.32 -13.26 -5.49
C ALA A 71 12.53 -13.66 -4.25
N LEU A 72 11.27 -14.08 -4.45
CA LEU A 72 10.42 -14.62 -3.41
C LEU A 72 10.49 -16.16 -3.43
N GLY A 73 10.37 -16.80 -2.28
CA GLY A 73 10.53 -18.26 -2.20
C GLY A 73 9.61 -18.94 -1.20
N ALA A 74 9.02 -18.21 -0.28
CA ALA A 74 8.05 -18.75 0.68
C ALA A 74 6.63 -18.73 0.11
N ALA A 75 5.80 -19.70 0.46
CA ALA A 75 4.37 -19.61 0.18
C ALA A 75 3.70 -18.64 1.16
N VAL A 76 2.61 -17.99 0.70
CA VAL A 76 1.74 -17.17 1.54
C VAL A 76 0.43 -17.91 1.73
N ASP A 77 0.13 -18.32 2.96
CA ASP A 77 -1.09 -19.05 3.30
C ASP A 77 -2.36 -18.23 3.04
N ALA A 78 -3.49 -18.90 2.94
CA ALA A 78 -4.78 -18.26 2.74
C ALA A 78 -5.09 -17.25 3.85
N GLY A 79 -5.34 -15.98 3.50
CA GLY A 79 -5.53 -14.91 4.45
C GLY A 79 -4.30 -14.62 5.32
N GLY A 80 -3.13 -15.11 4.91
CA GLY A 80 -1.87 -14.99 5.65
C GLY A 80 -0.93 -13.96 5.06
N PHE A 81 0.21 -13.81 5.73
CA PHE A 81 1.26 -12.84 5.46
C PHE A 81 2.60 -13.54 5.26
N ALA A 82 3.47 -12.95 4.47
CA ALA A 82 4.88 -13.32 4.43
C ALA A 82 5.71 -12.10 4.02
N SER A 83 6.90 -11.96 4.61
CA SER A 83 7.79 -10.81 4.38
C SER A 83 9.15 -11.26 3.88
N TRP A 84 9.80 -10.37 3.12
CA TRP A 84 11.14 -10.58 2.58
C TRP A 84 12.00 -9.35 2.83
N ASP A 85 13.23 -9.59 3.26
CA ASP A 85 14.24 -8.54 3.39
C ASP A 85 14.65 -8.08 1.99
N THR A 86 14.60 -6.78 1.75
CA THR A 86 14.76 -6.19 0.41
C THR A 86 15.93 -5.22 0.31
N GLY A 87 16.09 -4.32 1.26
CA GLY A 87 17.12 -3.28 1.26
C GLY A 87 16.99 -2.29 0.10
N PHE A 88 15.79 -2.04 -0.41
CA PHE A 88 15.57 -1.11 -1.52
C PHE A 88 15.88 0.32 -1.10
N GLU A 89 16.67 1.01 -1.93
CA GLU A 89 16.97 2.43 -1.72
C GLU A 89 15.74 3.29 -1.98
N THR A 90 15.50 4.25 -1.10
CA THR A 90 14.51 5.30 -1.34
C THR A 90 15.19 6.50 -1.99
N SER A 91 14.69 6.97 -3.09
CA SER A 91 15.21 8.20 -3.72
C SER A 91 14.32 9.38 -3.34
N GLY A 92 14.86 10.38 -2.70
CA GLY A 92 14.38 11.75 -2.36
C GLY A 92 12.94 12.20 -2.61
N GLY A 93 11.99 11.32 -2.83
CA GLY A 93 10.58 11.58 -3.15
C GLY A 93 9.69 10.35 -3.06
N GLY A 94 10.14 9.28 -2.40
CA GLY A 94 9.31 8.10 -2.20
C GLY A 94 9.89 6.81 -2.77
N LEU A 95 9.16 5.73 -2.55
CA LEU A 95 9.47 4.39 -3.01
C LEU A 95 8.29 3.89 -3.86
N THR A 96 8.57 3.42 -5.07
CA THR A 96 7.59 2.65 -5.84
C THR A 96 7.98 1.19 -5.76
N LEU A 97 7.07 0.34 -5.33
CA LEU A 97 7.28 -1.11 -5.28
C LEU A 97 6.45 -1.80 -6.35
N PHE A 98 7.01 -2.87 -6.88
CA PHE A 98 6.38 -3.73 -7.86
C PHE A 98 6.48 -5.19 -7.41
N LEU A 99 5.37 -5.90 -7.45
CA LEU A 99 5.34 -7.36 -7.42
C LEU A 99 5.24 -7.84 -8.88
N VAL A 100 6.20 -8.62 -9.32
CA VAL A 100 6.28 -9.04 -10.74
C VAL A 100 6.46 -10.55 -10.87
N ASP A 101 6.01 -11.11 -11.99
CA ASP A 101 6.25 -12.50 -12.37
C ASP A 101 7.51 -12.70 -13.22
N SER A 102 7.77 -13.95 -13.64
CA SER A 102 8.94 -14.32 -14.47
C SER A 102 8.96 -13.69 -15.86
N SER A 103 7.82 -13.22 -16.34
CA SER A 103 7.67 -12.52 -17.62
C SER A 103 7.69 -11.00 -17.47
N ASN A 104 8.00 -10.49 -16.28
CA ASN A 104 7.95 -9.07 -15.93
C ASN A 104 6.52 -8.46 -15.99
N ASN A 105 5.49 -9.28 -15.90
CA ASN A 105 4.15 -8.74 -15.72
C ASN A 105 4.01 -8.22 -14.27
N VAL A 106 3.51 -7.02 -14.13
CA VAL A 106 3.21 -6.44 -12.82
C VAL A 106 1.92 -7.04 -12.28
N LEU A 107 2.01 -7.68 -11.12
CA LEU A 107 0.90 -8.28 -10.39
C LEU A 107 0.27 -7.30 -9.41
N ASP A 108 1.11 -6.53 -8.72
CA ASP A 108 0.69 -5.45 -7.81
C ASP A 108 1.77 -4.36 -7.80
N ALA A 109 1.37 -3.14 -7.48
CA ALA A 109 2.28 -2.02 -7.32
C ALA A 109 1.72 -0.98 -6.37
N CYS A 110 2.60 -0.35 -5.59
CA CYS A 110 2.26 0.79 -4.75
C CYS A 110 3.34 1.85 -4.80
N SER A 111 2.96 3.09 -4.53
CA SER A 111 3.90 4.19 -4.29
C SER A 111 3.71 4.66 -2.86
N ILE A 112 4.81 4.71 -2.14
CA ILE A 112 4.88 5.05 -0.74
C ILE A 112 5.81 6.26 -0.59
N ASP A 113 5.37 7.23 0.16
CA ASP A 113 6.18 8.40 0.53
C ASP A 113 6.60 8.21 2.00
N PRO A 114 7.88 7.86 2.27
CA PRO A 114 8.36 7.67 3.63
C PRO A 114 8.17 8.97 4.43
N GLN A 115 7.24 8.94 5.38
CA GLN A 115 6.96 10.11 6.21
C GLN A 115 8.04 10.27 7.29
N ASN A 116 8.51 11.48 7.49
CA ASN A 116 9.55 11.80 8.46
C ASN A 116 9.24 11.23 9.85
N GLY A 117 10.15 10.37 10.35
CA GLY A 117 10.08 9.80 11.68
C GLY A 117 9.16 8.59 11.84
N ARG A 118 8.63 8.04 10.75
CA ARG A 118 7.85 6.79 10.76
C ARG A 118 8.62 5.68 10.06
N SER A 119 8.62 4.51 10.68
CA SER A 119 9.40 3.36 10.22
C SER A 119 8.59 2.36 9.39
N HIS A 120 7.27 2.53 9.28
CA HIS A 120 6.41 1.59 8.57
C HIS A 120 5.32 2.32 7.79
N ASP A 121 5.02 1.79 6.60
CA ASP A 121 3.80 2.08 5.85
C ASP A 121 3.03 0.77 5.64
N ALA A 122 1.80 0.73 6.13
CA ALA A 122 0.99 -0.47 6.18
C ALA A 122 -0.38 -0.26 5.53
N ALA A 123 -0.82 -1.23 4.74
CA ALA A 123 -2.16 -1.20 4.13
C ALA A 123 -3.24 -1.42 5.19
N PHE A 124 -4.27 -0.60 5.18
CA PHE A 124 -5.42 -0.83 6.06
C PHE A 124 -6.75 -0.56 5.34
N PRO A 125 -7.67 -1.53 5.37
CA PRO A 125 -7.50 -2.94 5.79
C PRO A 125 -6.42 -3.67 5.01
N ASP A 126 -5.93 -4.81 5.56
CA ASP A 126 -4.92 -5.63 4.88
C ASP A 126 -5.28 -5.88 3.42
N GLY A 127 -4.30 -5.74 2.56
CA GLY A 127 -4.47 -5.90 1.12
C GLY A 127 -5.33 -4.85 0.43
N SER A 128 -5.75 -3.76 1.08
CA SER A 128 -6.59 -2.72 0.47
C SER A 128 -5.86 -1.88 -0.58
N GLY A 129 -4.54 -1.80 -0.51
CA GLY A 129 -3.72 -0.87 -1.30
C GLY A 129 -3.82 0.59 -0.81
N VAL A 130 -4.45 0.84 0.33
CA VAL A 130 -4.50 2.15 0.99
C VAL A 130 -3.53 2.12 2.15
N PHE A 131 -2.41 2.82 2.02
CA PHE A 131 -1.32 2.80 2.99
C PHE A 131 -1.44 3.94 4.01
N PHE A 132 -1.06 3.62 5.24
CA PHE A 132 -0.96 4.56 6.36
C PHE A 132 0.42 4.41 6.98
N ALA A 133 1.04 5.54 7.28
CA ALA A 133 2.27 5.55 8.03
C ALA A 133 2.03 5.13 9.48
N SER A 134 2.86 4.23 10.02
CA SER A 134 2.78 3.70 11.37
C SER A 134 4.14 3.75 12.05
N GLN A 135 4.14 3.88 13.38
CA GLN A 135 5.37 3.78 14.19
C GLN A 135 5.63 2.35 14.66
N SER A 136 4.60 1.51 14.67
CA SER A 136 4.71 0.10 15.05
C SER A 136 4.43 -0.80 13.85
N GLY A 137 5.38 -1.68 13.53
CA GLY A 137 5.19 -2.69 12.48
C GLY A 137 4.42 -3.89 12.98
N SER A 138 3.86 -4.60 12.02
CA SER A 138 3.08 -5.83 12.24
C SER A 138 3.61 -7.00 11.40
N ARG A 139 4.94 -7.09 11.24
CA ARG A 139 5.58 -8.09 10.38
C ARG A 139 4.98 -9.49 10.54
N ASN A 140 4.44 -10.04 9.45
CA ASN A 140 3.74 -11.32 9.36
C ASN A 140 2.45 -11.41 10.23
N ALA A 141 1.80 -10.28 10.45
CA ALA A 141 0.55 -10.20 11.20
C ALA A 141 -0.39 -9.13 10.62
N VAL A 142 -1.62 -9.10 11.13
CA VAL A 142 -2.64 -8.12 10.73
C VAL A 142 -2.17 -6.69 11.02
N ASN A 143 -2.26 -5.81 10.05
CA ASN A 143 -1.99 -4.40 10.21
C ASN A 143 -3.04 -3.74 11.14
N ASN A 144 -2.55 -3.06 12.14
CA ASN A 144 -3.39 -2.27 13.04
C ASN A 144 -2.76 -0.88 13.19
N PRO A 145 -2.94 0.01 12.20
CA PRO A 145 -2.38 1.35 12.30
C PRO A 145 -2.96 2.08 13.51
N ASP A 146 -2.08 2.76 14.22
CA ASP A 146 -2.45 3.65 15.32
C ASP A 146 -3.32 4.78 14.79
N ARG A 147 -4.61 4.56 14.75
CA ARG A 147 -5.58 5.55 14.31
C ARG A 147 -6.63 5.78 15.36
N ASN A 148 -6.98 7.02 15.57
CA ASN A 148 -8.13 7.34 16.37
C ASN A 148 -9.40 7.08 15.54
N THR A 149 -10.18 6.06 15.94
CA THR A 149 -11.42 5.70 15.24
C THR A 149 -12.60 6.58 15.63
N ASP A 150 -12.42 7.46 16.63
CA ASP A 150 -13.48 8.33 17.12
C ASP A 150 -13.61 9.62 16.30
N ILE A 151 -12.60 10.00 15.52
CA ILE A 151 -12.68 11.10 14.56
C ILE A 151 -13.06 10.55 13.20
N VAL A 152 -14.07 11.14 12.59
CA VAL A 152 -14.50 10.82 11.21
C VAL A 152 -14.67 12.10 10.41
N ILE A 153 -14.44 12.02 9.10
CA ILE A 153 -14.86 13.08 8.19
C ILE A 153 -16.39 13.02 8.12
N ASN A 154 -17.04 14.08 8.54
CA ASN A 154 -18.50 14.16 8.62
C ASN A 154 -19.11 14.83 7.39
N GLU A 155 -18.47 15.88 6.90
CA GLU A 155 -18.92 16.61 5.72
C GLU A 155 -17.72 17.12 4.90
N LEU A 156 -17.88 17.15 3.59
CA LEU A 156 -16.91 17.68 2.64
C LEU A 156 -17.63 18.59 1.64
N MET A 157 -17.26 19.85 1.57
CA MET A 157 -17.73 20.81 0.57
C MET A 157 -16.56 21.17 -0.36
N VAL A 158 -16.62 20.73 -1.60
CA VAL A 158 -15.53 20.89 -2.59
C VAL A 158 -15.79 22.04 -3.58
N GLU A 159 -17.02 22.24 -4.01
CA GLU A 159 -17.42 23.33 -4.92
C GLU A 159 -18.72 23.97 -4.42
N PRO A 160 -18.64 24.97 -3.53
CA PRO A 160 -19.82 25.66 -3.09
C PRO A 160 -20.44 26.47 -4.23
N PRO A 161 -21.76 26.65 -4.28
CA PRO A 161 -22.39 27.53 -5.25
C PRO A 161 -21.74 28.90 -5.28
N SER A 162 -21.57 29.51 -6.45
CA SER A 162 -20.77 30.71 -6.73
C SER A 162 -21.02 31.95 -5.85
N ARG A 163 -22.01 31.89 -4.97
CA ARG A 163 -22.36 32.93 -3.98
C ARG A 163 -21.59 32.80 -2.66
N HIS A 164 -20.89 31.68 -2.46
CA HIS A 164 -20.19 31.36 -1.21
C HIS A 164 -18.73 31.01 -1.51
N ARG A 165 -17.95 32.01 -1.93
CA ARG A 165 -16.54 31.84 -2.32
C ARG A 165 -15.62 31.33 -1.20
N ASP A 166 -16.07 31.40 0.05
CA ASP A 166 -15.31 30.98 1.24
C ASP A 166 -15.88 29.68 1.83
N GLY A 167 -16.50 28.84 1.02
CA GLY A 167 -17.31 27.72 1.49
C GLY A 167 -16.71 26.32 1.29
N GLU A 168 -15.46 26.19 0.85
CA GLU A 168 -14.77 24.91 0.85
C GLU A 168 -14.37 24.54 2.27
N PHE A 169 -14.81 23.36 2.74
CA PHE A 169 -14.45 22.90 4.08
C PHE A 169 -14.47 21.38 4.17
N ILE A 170 -13.76 20.90 5.17
CA ILE A 170 -13.85 19.53 5.67
C ILE A 170 -14.31 19.63 7.13
N GLU A 171 -15.44 19.00 7.43
CA GLU A 171 -15.94 18.90 8.80
C GLU A 171 -15.49 17.57 9.40
N LEU A 172 -14.92 17.64 10.61
CA LEU A 172 -14.57 16.48 11.41
C LEU A 172 -15.58 16.34 12.56
N PHE A 173 -16.04 15.13 12.79
CA PHE A 173 -16.92 14.79 13.90
C PHE A 173 -16.23 13.83 14.86
N ASN A 174 -16.17 14.19 16.13
CA ASN A 174 -15.73 13.32 17.21
C ASN A 174 -16.93 12.54 17.74
N LYS A 175 -17.03 11.25 17.41
CA LYS A 175 -18.08 10.34 17.91
C LYS A 175 -17.72 9.68 19.23
N GLY A 176 -16.52 9.94 19.77
CA GLY A 176 -16.07 9.48 21.09
C GLY A 176 -16.57 10.37 22.22
N ASN A 177 -16.28 9.95 23.45
CA ASN A 177 -16.69 10.64 24.67
C ASN A 177 -15.60 11.53 25.28
N SER A 178 -14.43 11.60 24.65
CA SER A 178 -13.28 12.39 25.12
C SER A 178 -12.82 13.36 24.05
N SER A 179 -12.24 14.49 24.47
CA SER A 179 -11.59 15.41 23.52
C SER A 179 -10.38 14.75 22.86
N ILE A 180 -10.17 15.04 21.59
CA ILE A 180 -9.08 14.51 20.78
C ILE A 180 -8.23 15.67 20.32
N ASP A 181 -6.92 15.58 20.55
CA ASP A 181 -5.94 16.52 20.02
C ASP A 181 -5.75 16.26 18.52
N LEU A 182 -5.93 17.30 17.71
CA LEU A 182 -5.76 17.26 16.26
C LEU A 182 -4.46 17.94 15.82
N SER A 183 -3.60 18.36 16.74
CA SER A 183 -2.25 18.84 16.43
C SER A 183 -1.38 17.65 16.05
N GLY A 184 -0.89 17.62 14.80
CA GLY A 184 -0.09 16.52 14.25
C GLY A 184 1.34 16.88 14.02
#